data_ea3052c66acb2c1eaaef878c0d9deb9f
#
_entry.id   ea3052c66acb2c1eaaef878c0d9deb9f
#
_cell.length_a   1.000
_cell.length_b   1.000
_cell.length_c   1.000
_cell.angle_alpha   90.00
_cell.angle_beta   90.00
_cell.angle_gamma   90.00
#
_symmetry.space_group_name_H-M   'P 1'
#
loop_
_entity.id
_entity.type
_entity.pdbx_description
1 polymer ?
#
loop_
_entity_poly.entity_id
_entity_poly.type
_entity_poly.pdbx_seq_one_letter_code
_entity_poly.pdbx_strand_id
1 'polypeptide(L)'
;MSESEQSDDSARPESDDVVALRTSELDGSEGRDEWQHTLGHLYAEMDVDWPYRPGGLDAEWGGRPLGRLHFSSIRCDEQTVVRSPTMIQSDSCTDYLVCLVTDGHVEVTQSDRTAVLESGAFAILDLGSPFVFHSPATFRQVVVRVPHEAMASRLPENAARLSTGRSFDPHAGSVGVIGRLIVDLATTEMSTTIAESFSSSALEMLSAAIIEDTPTATPGELLRLQDLAHIRQVIDDNLHDPEFTLTDVAHVAGMSLRNVQKLVRTTGTTPGALLYDARVERAKMLLLNTQAPLTDISLSVGFRDVSHFSRVFRKQAGNSPGRYRNSESAMGQ
;
A
#
# COMPACT_ATOMS: atom_id res chain seq x y z
N MET A 1 -8.12 12.00 67.36
CA MET A 1 -8.49 12.91 66.30
C MET A 1 -7.26 13.17 65.48
N SER A 2 -7.12 12.48 64.41
CA SER A 2 -6.19 12.81 63.31
C SER A 2 -6.64 11.94 62.12
N GLU A 3 -7.36 12.56 61.20
CA GLU A 3 -7.80 12.03 59.96
C GLU A 3 -6.57 11.93 59.04
N SER A 4 -6.32 10.74 58.55
CA SER A 4 -5.34 10.47 57.49
C SER A 4 -6.08 10.53 56.16
N GLU A 5 -5.81 11.57 55.38
CA GLU A 5 -6.15 11.68 53.98
C GLU A 5 -5.45 10.57 53.19
N GLN A 6 -6.22 9.62 52.72
CA GLN A 6 -5.81 8.73 51.64
C GLN A 6 -5.95 9.50 50.32
N SER A 7 -4.81 9.87 49.73
CA SER A 7 -4.74 10.29 48.34
C SER A 7 -5.05 9.14 47.44
N ASP A 8 -6.20 9.21 46.84
CA ASP A 8 -6.62 8.35 45.72
C ASP A 8 -5.80 8.74 44.46
N ASP A 9 -4.72 8.02 44.27
CA ASP A 9 -3.90 8.08 43.02
C ASP A 9 -4.57 7.22 41.96
N SER A 10 -5.70 7.74 41.43
CA SER A 10 -6.35 7.14 40.29
C SER A 10 -5.42 7.26 39.09
N ALA A 11 -4.78 6.15 38.76
CA ALA A 11 -4.00 5.95 37.55
C ALA A 11 -4.80 6.46 36.34
N ARG A 12 -4.33 7.54 35.72
CA ARG A 12 -4.77 7.96 34.38
C ARG A 12 -4.48 6.82 33.44
N PRO A 13 -5.41 6.43 32.56
CA PRO A 13 -5.09 5.47 31.52
C PRO A 13 -3.96 6.05 30.67
N GLU A 14 -2.94 5.25 30.42
CA GLU A 14 -1.87 5.55 29.47
C GLU A 14 -2.55 5.92 28.14
N SER A 15 -2.41 7.16 27.73
CA SER A 15 -2.87 7.62 26.43
C SER A 15 -2.07 6.86 25.37
N ASP A 16 -2.72 6.07 24.51
CA ASP A 16 -2.14 5.57 23.29
C ASP A 16 -1.47 6.74 22.58
N ASP A 17 -0.13 6.66 22.43
CA ASP A 17 0.70 7.76 21.93
C ASP A 17 0.23 8.19 20.55
N VAL A 18 -0.45 9.34 20.48
CA VAL A 18 -0.72 10.03 19.22
C VAL A 18 0.61 10.62 18.76
N VAL A 19 1.31 9.91 17.87
CA VAL A 19 2.52 10.45 17.26
C VAL A 19 2.11 11.69 16.45
N ALA A 20 2.68 12.84 16.76
CA ALA A 20 2.43 14.08 16.04
C ALA A 20 3.75 14.66 15.53
N LEU A 21 3.79 14.97 14.21
CA LEU A 21 4.88 15.69 13.58
C LEU A 21 4.38 17.06 13.11
N ARG A 22 5.16 18.12 13.40
CA ARG A 22 4.98 19.45 12.84
C ARG A 22 6.30 19.96 12.30
N THR A 23 6.39 20.10 11.00
CA THR A 23 7.64 20.54 10.35
C THR A 23 7.95 22.01 10.61
N SER A 24 6.95 22.83 10.92
CA SER A 24 7.14 24.24 11.30
C SER A 24 7.93 24.45 12.60
N GLU A 25 8.11 23.40 13.41
CA GLU A 25 8.92 23.41 14.64
C GLU A 25 10.38 23.00 14.37
N LEU A 26 10.73 22.64 13.13
CA LEU A 26 12.04 22.15 12.71
C LEU A 26 12.69 23.14 11.73
N ASP A 27 14.01 23.02 11.54
CA ASP A 27 14.70 23.74 10.47
C ASP A 27 14.23 23.24 9.08
N GLY A 28 14.21 24.12 8.09
CA GLY A 28 13.58 23.84 6.79
C GLY A 28 14.11 22.60 6.06
N SER A 29 15.39 22.22 6.21
CA SER A 29 15.94 20.96 5.68
C SER A 29 15.56 19.75 6.55
N GLU A 30 15.66 19.88 7.86
CA GLU A 30 15.31 18.85 8.83
C GLU A 30 13.82 18.51 8.76
N GLY A 31 12.95 19.51 8.65
CA GLY A 31 11.50 19.31 8.49
C GLY A 31 11.14 18.51 7.25
N ARG A 32 11.90 18.67 6.18
CA ARG A 32 11.73 17.90 4.94
C ARG A 32 12.12 16.44 5.12
N ASP A 33 13.32 16.22 5.61
CA ASP A 33 13.86 14.87 5.79
C ASP A 33 12.96 14.07 6.76
N GLU A 34 12.49 14.73 7.83
CA GLU A 34 11.59 14.12 8.80
C GLU A 34 10.20 13.82 8.21
N TRP A 35 9.68 14.72 7.36
CA TRP A 35 8.42 14.48 6.66
C TRP A 35 8.49 13.27 5.74
N GLN A 36 9.51 13.19 4.90
CA GLN A 36 9.73 12.07 4.00
C GLN A 36 9.96 10.76 4.78
N HIS A 37 10.76 10.82 5.86
CA HIS A 37 10.99 9.68 6.74
C HIS A 37 9.69 9.17 7.38
N THR A 38 8.88 10.08 7.91
CA THR A 38 7.59 9.75 8.54
C THR A 38 6.64 9.07 7.56
N LEU A 39 6.47 9.61 6.35
CA LEU A 39 5.62 9.00 5.34
C LEU A 39 6.15 7.61 4.91
N GLY A 40 7.48 7.50 4.74
CA GLY A 40 8.13 6.24 4.37
C GLY A 40 7.97 5.16 5.44
N HIS A 41 8.09 5.53 6.71
CA HIS A 41 7.95 4.60 7.83
C HIS A 41 6.50 4.15 8.06
N LEU A 42 5.56 5.08 7.98
CA LEU A 42 4.15 4.81 8.32
C LEU A 42 3.37 4.15 7.20
N TYR A 43 3.69 4.45 5.96
CA TYR A 43 2.95 3.93 4.82
C TYR A 43 3.79 3.00 3.98
N ALA A 44 4.77 3.54 3.26
CA ALA A 44 5.68 2.80 2.39
C ALA A 44 6.76 3.77 1.85
N GLU A 45 7.84 3.25 1.31
CA GLU A 45 8.88 4.07 0.68
C GLU A 45 8.30 4.88 -0.49
N MET A 46 8.46 6.21 -0.43
CA MET A 46 7.98 7.14 -1.45
C MET A 46 8.85 8.39 -1.48
N ASP A 47 9.00 9.02 -2.66
CA ASP A 47 9.62 10.31 -2.81
C ASP A 47 8.60 11.42 -2.62
N VAL A 48 9.03 12.51 -1.97
CA VAL A 48 8.23 13.71 -1.80
C VAL A 48 8.97 14.89 -2.42
N ASP A 49 8.32 15.55 -3.37
CA ASP A 49 8.79 16.78 -3.99
C ASP A 49 7.84 17.93 -3.68
N TRP A 50 8.40 19.11 -3.40
CA TRP A 50 7.66 20.32 -3.10
C TRP A 50 8.42 21.54 -3.61
N PRO A 51 7.71 22.61 -3.97
CA PRO A 51 8.35 23.86 -4.40
C PRO A 51 9.24 24.43 -3.31
N TYR A 52 10.37 24.99 -3.72
CA TYR A 52 11.23 25.73 -2.79
C TYR A 52 10.46 26.94 -2.23
N ARG A 53 10.34 27.00 -0.91
CA ARG A 53 9.79 28.17 -0.18
C ARG A 53 10.77 28.64 0.89
N PRO A 54 10.99 29.98 1.03
CA PRO A 54 11.68 30.51 2.19
C PRO A 54 10.84 30.18 3.44
N GLY A 55 11.39 29.46 4.40
CA GLY A 55 10.66 29.03 5.61
C GLY A 55 10.37 27.52 5.64
N GLY A 56 10.68 26.79 4.58
CA GLY A 56 10.54 25.34 4.55
C GLY A 56 9.11 24.85 4.22
N LEU A 57 8.88 23.57 4.44
CA LEU A 57 7.59 22.91 4.32
C LEU A 57 6.77 23.14 5.60
N ASP A 58 5.52 23.55 5.46
CA ASP A 58 4.56 23.56 6.58
C ASP A 58 3.64 22.33 6.44
N ALA A 59 3.94 21.30 7.24
CA ALA A 59 3.22 20.06 7.26
C ALA A 59 2.97 19.58 8.70
N GLU A 60 1.80 19.02 8.90
CA GLU A 60 1.39 18.40 10.16
C GLU A 60 0.91 16.98 9.89
N TRP A 61 1.35 16.06 10.74
CA TRP A 61 0.87 14.69 10.77
C TRP A 61 0.49 14.29 12.19
N GLY A 62 -0.65 13.64 12.33
CA GLY A 62 -1.05 12.99 13.55
C GLY A 62 -1.76 11.70 13.23
N GLY A 63 -1.48 10.61 13.96
CA GLY A 63 -2.10 9.34 13.66
C GLY A 63 -2.13 8.38 14.83
N ARG A 64 -2.98 7.37 14.71
CA ARG A 64 -3.15 6.34 15.72
C ARG A 64 -3.66 5.03 15.11
N PRO A 65 -3.33 3.89 15.70
CA PRO A 65 -4.00 2.64 15.37
C PRO A 65 -5.47 2.69 15.83
N LEU A 66 -6.35 2.07 15.04
CA LEU A 66 -7.73 1.80 15.40
C LEU A 66 -8.02 0.34 15.04
N GLY A 67 -7.82 -0.57 15.98
CA GLY A 67 -7.83 -2.01 15.73
C GLY A 67 -6.80 -2.40 14.67
N ARG A 68 -7.25 -2.99 13.57
CA ARG A 68 -6.38 -3.42 12.46
C ARG A 68 -6.06 -2.31 11.45
N LEU A 69 -6.71 -1.17 11.57
CA LEU A 69 -6.52 -0.01 10.69
C LEU A 69 -5.61 1.02 11.36
N HIS A 70 -4.95 1.84 10.55
CA HIS A 70 -4.22 2.99 11.05
C HIS A 70 -4.81 4.27 10.42
N PHE A 71 -5.28 5.17 11.26
CA PHE A 71 -5.85 6.45 10.86
C PHE A 71 -4.82 7.56 11.06
N SER A 72 -4.72 8.43 10.09
CA SER A 72 -3.86 9.61 10.15
C SER A 72 -4.60 10.84 9.64
N SER A 73 -4.37 11.97 10.31
CA SER A 73 -4.75 13.29 9.84
C SER A 73 -3.51 14.01 9.31
N ILE A 74 -3.59 14.52 8.11
CA ILE A 74 -2.50 15.21 7.43
C ILE A 74 -2.99 16.60 7.03
N ARG A 75 -2.19 17.62 7.36
CA ARG A 75 -2.22 18.95 6.75
C ARG A 75 -0.86 19.17 6.11
N CYS A 76 -0.83 19.62 4.88
CA CYS A 76 0.44 19.89 4.21
C CYS A 76 0.25 20.99 3.16
N ASP A 77 1.31 21.73 2.92
CA ASP A 77 1.43 22.62 1.77
C ASP A 77 1.49 21.84 0.46
N GLU A 78 1.55 22.58 -0.66
CA GLU A 78 1.76 22.02 -1.99
C GLU A 78 2.90 20.99 -2.00
N GLN A 79 2.59 19.78 -2.50
CA GLN A 79 3.56 18.70 -2.63
C GLN A 79 3.19 17.71 -3.74
N THR A 80 4.19 16.97 -4.20
CA THR A 80 3.99 15.80 -5.06
C THR A 80 4.62 14.59 -4.38
N VAL A 81 3.84 13.54 -4.19
CA VAL A 81 4.32 12.26 -3.64
C VAL A 81 4.32 11.23 -4.76
N VAL A 82 5.46 10.58 -4.95
CA VAL A 82 5.65 9.57 -6.00
C VAL A 82 6.08 8.25 -5.38
N ARG A 83 5.35 7.20 -5.69
CA ARG A 83 5.77 5.83 -5.41
C ARG A 83 6.12 5.13 -6.71
N SER A 84 7.40 4.86 -6.89
CA SER A 84 7.95 4.27 -8.11
C SER A 84 8.00 2.74 -8.04
N PRO A 85 8.12 2.03 -9.19
CA PRO A 85 8.34 0.58 -9.21
C PRO A 85 9.58 0.13 -8.43
N THR A 86 10.60 0.96 -8.36
CA THR A 86 11.84 0.65 -7.62
C THR A 86 11.59 0.63 -6.11
N MET A 87 10.81 1.58 -5.60
CA MET A 87 10.43 1.66 -4.18
C MET A 87 9.54 0.49 -3.76
N ILE A 88 8.60 0.10 -4.63
CA ILE A 88 7.76 -1.08 -4.39
C ILE A 88 8.61 -2.35 -4.26
N GLN A 89 9.68 -2.47 -5.05
CA GLN A 89 10.59 -3.60 -4.96
C GLN A 89 11.44 -3.58 -3.68
N SER A 90 11.70 -2.41 -3.08
CA SER A 90 12.55 -2.30 -1.89
C SER A 90 11.80 -2.65 -0.60
N ASP A 91 10.56 -2.21 -0.44
CA ASP A 91 9.79 -2.41 0.79
C ASP A 91 8.72 -3.51 0.71
N SER A 92 8.35 -3.95 -0.50
CA SER A 92 7.35 -5.00 -0.75
C SER A 92 5.98 -4.74 -0.09
N CYS A 93 5.66 -3.48 0.26
CA CYS A 93 4.40 -3.11 0.87
C CYS A 93 3.25 -3.19 -0.15
N THR A 94 2.18 -3.91 0.20
CA THR A 94 1.00 -4.12 -0.66
C THR A 94 -0.30 -3.64 -0.02
N ASP A 95 -0.23 -2.93 1.10
CA ASP A 95 -1.40 -2.38 1.78
C ASP A 95 -2.12 -1.35 0.90
N TYR A 96 -3.30 -0.95 1.33
CA TYR A 96 -4.08 0.09 0.66
C TYR A 96 -4.11 1.35 1.51
N LEU A 97 -4.14 2.52 0.84
CA LEU A 97 -4.43 3.81 1.47
C LEU A 97 -5.79 4.31 0.99
N VAL A 98 -6.67 4.65 1.91
CA VAL A 98 -7.88 5.42 1.63
C VAL A 98 -7.57 6.87 1.97
N CYS A 99 -7.42 7.71 0.95
CA CYS A 99 -7.08 9.13 1.07
C CYS A 99 -8.35 9.95 0.93
N LEU A 100 -8.87 10.50 2.03
CA LEU A 100 -10.08 11.32 2.07
C LEU A 100 -9.69 12.79 2.27
N VAL A 101 -9.98 13.64 1.30
CA VAL A 101 -9.72 15.08 1.38
C VAL A 101 -10.77 15.75 2.26
N THR A 102 -10.35 16.49 3.27
CA THR A 102 -11.26 17.25 4.16
C THR A 102 -11.24 18.74 3.85
N ASP A 103 -10.17 19.25 3.25
CA ASP A 103 -10.04 20.64 2.81
C ASP A 103 -9.05 20.74 1.65
N GLY A 104 -9.28 21.67 0.73
CA GLY A 104 -8.50 21.81 -0.49
C GLY A 104 -8.90 20.76 -1.55
N HIS A 105 -7.97 20.48 -2.46
CA HIS A 105 -8.13 19.43 -3.48
C HIS A 105 -6.80 18.78 -3.80
N VAL A 106 -6.83 17.53 -4.24
CA VAL A 106 -5.66 16.76 -4.65
C VAL A 106 -5.96 15.97 -5.90
N GLU A 107 -4.92 15.68 -6.66
CA GLU A 107 -4.96 14.83 -7.85
C GLU A 107 -4.20 13.54 -7.55
N VAL A 108 -4.80 12.40 -7.84
CA VAL A 108 -4.18 11.08 -7.70
C VAL A 108 -4.17 10.37 -9.05
N THR A 109 -3.01 9.80 -9.39
CA THR A 109 -2.85 9.00 -10.62
C THR A 109 -2.34 7.61 -10.26
N GLN A 110 -3.10 6.59 -10.62
CA GLN A 110 -2.71 5.18 -10.47
C GLN A 110 -3.39 4.32 -11.54
N SER A 111 -2.69 3.33 -12.08
CA SER A 111 -3.24 2.36 -13.05
C SER A 111 -3.85 3.01 -14.30
N ASP A 112 -3.16 4.01 -14.87
CA ASP A 112 -3.61 4.81 -16.02
C ASP A 112 -4.94 5.58 -15.80
N ARG A 113 -5.27 5.84 -14.54
CA ARG A 113 -6.41 6.66 -14.13
C ARG A 113 -5.92 7.86 -13.34
N THR A 114 -6.53 9.00 -13.61
CA THR A 114 -6.32 10.21 -12.84
C THR A 114 -7.66 10.66 -12.27
N ALA A 115 -7.68 10.94 -10.97
CA ALA A 115 -8.86 11.44 -10.27
C ALA A 115 -8.51 12.72 -9.51
N VAL A 116 -9.39 13.71 -9.59
CA VAL A 116 -9.35 14.91 -8.74
C VAL A 116 -10.28 14.67 -7.54
N LEU A 117 -9.76 14.87 -6.34
CA LEU A 117 -10.49 14.72 -5.10
C LEU A 117 -10.75 16.11 -4.52
N GLU A 118 -12.00 16.49 -4.49
CA GLU A 118 -12.50 17.67 -3.81
C GLU A 118 -12.80 17.33 -2.33
N SER A 119 -13.09 18.36 -1.52
CA SER A 119 -13.43 18.16 -0.10
C SER A 119 -14.59 17.17 0.09
N GLY A 120 -14.40 16.17 0.90
CA GLY A 120 -15.32 15.05 1.20
C GLY A 120 -15.14 13.84 0.28
N ALA A 121 -14.50 13.98 -0.86
CA ALA A 121 -14.18 12.85 -1.74
C ALA A 121 -12.98 12.04 -1.24
N PHE A 122 -12.94 10.77 -1.57
CA PHE A 122 -11.77 9.92 -1.30
C PHE A 122 -11.35 9.11 -2.52
N ALA A 123 -10.10 8.65 -2.49
CA ALA A 123 -9.59 7.65 -3.41
C ALA A 123 -8.92 6.52 -2.64
N ILE A 124 -8.79 5.38 -3.31
CA ILE A 124 -8.03 4.24 -2.83
C ILE A 124 -6.76 4.13 -3.66
N LEU A 125 -5.61 4.04 -2.98
CA LEU A 125 -4.31 3.78 -3.57
C LEU A 125 -3.83 2.40 -3.12
N ASP A 126 -3.34 1.61 -4.06
CA ASP A 126 -2.67 0.33 -3.83
C ASP A 126 -1.17 0.58 -3.70
N LEU A 127 -0.59 0.34 -2.53
CA LEU A 127 0.85 0.50 -2.30
C LEU A 127 1.71 -0.54 -3.05
N GLY A 128 1.11 -1.62 -3.52
CA GLY A 128 1.75 -2.59 -4.41
C GLY A 128 1.87 -2.14 -5.88
N SER A 129 1.35 -0.96 -6.22
CA SER A 129 1.33 -0.41 -7.57
C SER A 129 1.85 1.03 -7.59
N PRO A 130 2.56 1.47 -8.66
CA PRO A 130 3.04 2.85 -8.76
C PRO A 130 1.90 3.86 -8.74
N PHE A 131 2.14 5.01 -8.10
CA PHE A 131 1.20 6.12 -8.09
C PHE A 131 1.89 7.48 -8.02
N VAL A 132 1.15 8.52 -8.37
CA VAL A 132 1.47 9.91 -8.12
C VAL A 132 0.28 10.53 -7.37
N PHE A 133 0.59 11.21 -6.28
CA PHE A 133 -0.33 12.06 -5.52
C PHE A 133 0.19 13.48 -5.61
N HIS A 134 -0.62 14.41 -6.07
CA HIS A 134 -0.25 15.81 -6.25
C HIS A 134 -1.28 16.73 -5.60
N SER A 135 -0.81 17.66 -4.78
CA SER A 135 -1.60 18.77 -4.28
C SER A 135 -0.97 20.08 -4.75
N PRO A 136 -1.70 20.91 -5.50
CA PRO A 136 -1.17 22.18 -6.03
C PRO A 136 -1.20 23.32 -5.01
N ALA A 137 -1.76 23.08 -3.82
CA ALA A 137 -1.90 24.06 -2.73
C ALA A 137 -1.99 23.35 -1.38
N THR A 138 -2.07 24.12 -0.30
CA THR A 138 -2.33 23.57 1.04
C THR A 138 -3.61 22.76 1.06
N PHE A 139 -3.57 21.58 1.67
CA PHE A 139 -4.69 20.66 1.78
C PHE A 139 -4.75 19.99 3.15
N ARG A 140 -5.91 19.41 3.47
CA ARG A 140 -6.10 18.53 4.62
C ARG A 140 -6.73 17.23 4.17
N GLN A 141 -6.28 16.12 4.74
CA GLN A 141 -6.86 14.80 4.47
C GLN A 141 -6.81 13.90 5.69
N VAL A 142 -7.70 12.92 5.69
CA VAL A 142 -7.60 11.73 6.52
C VAL A 142 -7.09 10.59 5.64
N VAL A 143 -6.07 9.89 6.11
CA VAL A 143 -5.54 8.69 5.46
C VAL A 143 -5.82 7.49 6.34
N VAL A 144 -6.44 6.46 5.77
CA VAL A 144 -6.62 5.18 6.45
C VAL A 144 -5.74 4.14 5.76
N ARG A 145 -4.75 3.62 6.47
CA ARG A 145 -3.98 2.46 6.01
C ARG A 145 -4.74 1.19 6.32
N VAL A 146 -5.02 0.42 5.28
CA VAL A 146 -5.77 -0.85 5.34
C VAL A 146 -4.85 -1.99 4.93
N PRO A 147 -4.59 -2.98 5.80
CA PRO A 147 -3.78 -4.13 5.44
C PRO A 147 -4.35 -4.88 4.24
N HIS A 148 -3.46 -5.33 3.35
CA HIS A 148 -3.83 -6.05 2.12
C HIS A 148 -4.81 -7.20 2.38
N GLU A 149 -4.49 -8.07 3.36
CA GLU A 149 -5.33 -9.22 3.71
C GLU A 149 -6.73 -8.82 4.19
N ALA A 150 -6.82 -7.70 4.92
CA ALA A 150 -8.10 -7.19 5.42
C ALA A 150 -9.01 -6.72 4.27
N MET A 151 -8.44 -6.11 3.24
CA MET A 151 -9.16 -5.71 2.03
C MET A 151 -9.49 -6.93 1.15
N ALA A 152 -8.51 -7.80 0.90
CA ALA A 152 -8.64 -8.98 0.03
C ALA A 152 -9.67 -9.99 0.55
N SER A 153 -9.85 -10.10 1.87
CA SER A 153 -10.86 -10.99 2.47
C SER A 153 -12.30 -10.50 2.29
N ARG A 154 -12.53 -9.25 1.89
CA ARG A 154 -13.85 -8.61 1.81
C ARG A 154 -14.28 -8.22 0.41
N LEU A 155 -13.32 -8.02 -0.48
CA LEU A 155 -13.59 -7.60 -1.84
C LEU A 155 -13.44 -8.76 -2.81
N PRO A 156 -14.27 -8.84 -3.87
CA PRO A 156 -13.97 -9.71 -5.01
C PRO A 156 -12.58 -9.43 -5.56
N GLU A 157 -11.91 -10.48 -6.06
CA GLU A 157 -10.50 -10.48 -6.48
C GLU A 157 -10.07 -9.27 -7.33
N ASN A 158 -10.99 -8.67 -8.08
CA ASN A 158 -10.72 -7.54 -8.95
C ASN A 158 -11.29 -6.20 -8.45
N ALA A 159 -12.17 -6.19 -7.44
CA ALA A 159 -12.88 -4.98 -7.04
C ALA A 159 -11.92 -3.92 -6.47
N ALA A 160 -11.00 -4.31 -5.60
CA ALA A 160 -9.99 -3.39 -5.06
C ALA A 160 -9.18 -2.72 -6.18
N ARG A 161 -8.68 -3.50 -7.14
CA ARG A 161 -7.89 -3.01 -8.27
C ARG A 161 -8.69 -2.13 -9.24
N LEU A 162 -9.98 -2.42 -9.46
CA LEU A 162 -10.86 -1.59 -10.30
C LEU A 162 -11.18 -0.25 -9.63
N SER A 163 -11.07 -0.18 -8.33
CA SER A 163 -11.42 0.98 -7.51
C SER A 163 -10.24 1.91 -7.24
N THR A 164 -8.98 1.49 -7.50
CA THR A 164 -7.81 2.34 -7.30
C THR A 164 -7.70 3.45 -8.34
N GLY A 165 -7.16 4.61 -7.93
CA GLY A 165 -6.97 5.77 -8.79
C GLY A 165 -8.28 6.40 -9.29
N ARG A 166 -9.39 6.23 -8.55
CA ARG A 166 -10.72 6.80 -8.85
C ARG A 166 -11.18 7.67 -7.70
N SER A 167 -11.95 8.70 -8.00
CA SER A 167 -12.65 9.50 -7.01
C SER A 167 -13.97 8.82 -6.63
N PHE A 168 -14.20 8.69 -5.33
CA PHE A 168 -15.46 8.29 -4.72
C PHE A 168 -16.22 9.54 -4.29
N ASP A 169 -17.41 9.75 -4.88
CA ASP A 169 -18.20 10.96 -4.67
C ASP A 169 -18.82 10.99 -3.26
N PRO A 170 -18.53 12.03 -2.43
CA PRO A 170 -19.09 12.16 -1.10
C PRO A 170 -20.61 12.29 -1.04
N HIS A 171 -21.25 12.62 -2.16
CA HIS A 171 -22.71 12.76 -2.28
C HIS A 171 -23.41 11.45 -2.71
N ALA A 172 -22.65 10.43 -3.12
CA ALA A 172 -23.18 9.15 -3.51
C ALA A 172 -23.47 8.26 -2.28
N GLY A 173 -24.70 7.87 -2.08
CA GLY A 173 -25.24 6.84 -1.18
C GLY A 173 -24.33 6.36 -0.04
N SER A 174 -23.86 5.11 -0.14
CA SER A 174 -22.98 4.48 0.86
C SER A 174 -21.61 5.14 0.93
N VAL A 175 -21.08 5.67 -0.16
CA VAL A 175 -19.79 6.37 -0.22
C VAL A 175 -19.79 7.59 0.71
N GLY A 176 -20.85 8.41 0.67
CA GLY A 176 -20.97 9.56 1.56
C GLY A 176 -21.12 9.20 3.04
N VAL A 177 -21.72 8.04 3.34
CA VAL A 177 -21.85 7.56 4.71
C VAL A 177 -20.49 7.12 5.26
N ILE A 178 -19.76 6.30 4.50
CA ILE A 178 -18.45 5.81 4.94
C ILE A 178 -17.41 6.95 5.00
N GLY A 179 -17.46 7.91 4.09
CA GLY A 179 -16.59 9.08 4.12
C GLY A 179 -16.73 9.87 5.43
N ARG A 180 -17.95 10.16 5.86
CA ARG A 180 -18.20 10.82 7.15
C ARG A 180 -17.74 9.97 8.33
N LEU A 181 -18.02 8.67 8.32
CA LEU A 181 -17.57 7.77 9.37
C LEU A 181 -16.03 7.74 9.49
N ILE A 182 -15.29 7.75 8.38
CA ILE A 182 -13.83 7.82 8.39
C ILE A 182 -13.33 9.07 9.08
N VAL A 183 -13.92 10.23 8.81
CA VAL A 183 -13.56 11.49 9.45
C VAL A 183 -13.86 11.45 10.95
N ASP A 184 -15.04 10.97 11.34
CA ASP A 184 -15.43 10.84 12.75
C ASP A 184 -14.50 9.90 13.52
N LEU A 185 -14.17 8.75 12.93
CA LEU A 185 -13.25 7.77 13.54
C LEU A 185 -11.82 8.31 13.68
N ALA A 186 -11.37 9.16 12.76
CA ALA A 186 -10.04 9.76 12.83
C ALA A 186 -9.87 10.69 14.04
N THR A 187 -10.97 11.31 14.50
CA THR A 187 -10.95 12.33 15.54
C THR A 187 -11.53 11.87 16.89
N THR A 188 -12.23 10.73 16.93
CA THR A 188 -12.90 10.25 18.14
C THR A 188 -12.01 9.31 18.94
N GLU A 189 -11.69 9.67 20.17
CA GLU A 189 -10.99 8.79 21.10
C GLU A 189 -11.94 7.66 21.58
N MET A 190 -11.42 6.44 21.64
CA MET A 190 -12.16 5.28 22.12
C MET A 190 -11.24 4.22 22.72
N SER A 191 -11.77 3.38 23.59
CA SER A 191 -11.00 2.28 24.18
C SER A 191 -10.62 1.22 23.13
N THR A 192 -9.52 0.53 23.34
CA THR A 192 -8.95 -0.48 22.40
C THR A 192 -9.96 -1.55 21.98
N THR A 193 -10.76 -2.04 22.93
CA THR A 193 -11.80 -3.08 22.64
C THR A 193 -12.89 -2.55 21.70
N ILE A 194 -13.31 -1.30 21.90
CA ILE A 194 -14.32 -0.66 21.05
C ILE A 194 -13.70 -0.31 19.68
N ALA A 195 -12.46 0.16 19.67
CA ALA A 195 -11.71 0.47 18.46
C ALA A 195 -11.63 -0.72 17.48
N GLU A 196 -11.40 -1.95 17.99
CA GLU A 196 -11.37 -3.17 17.16
C GLU A 196 -12.72 -3.41 16.47
N SER A 197 -13.82 -3.28 17.22
CA SER A 197 -15.17 -3.47 16.68
C SER A 197 -15.53 -2.41 15.63
N PHE A 198 -15.17 -1.14 15.89
CA PHE A 198 -15.43 -0.05 14.95
C PHE A 198 -14.57 -0.16 13.68
N SER A 199 -13.30 -0.55 13.81
CA SER A 199 -12.43 -0.75 12.66
C SER A 199 -12.93 -1.86 11.74
N SER A 200 -13.40 -2.97 12.31
CA SER A 200 -14.00 -4.05 11.55
C SER A 200 -15.27 -3.62 10.83
N SER A 201 -16.17 -2.91 11.53
CA SER A 201 -17.41 -2.39 10.95
C SER A 201 -17.16 -1.35 9.86
N ALA A 202 -16.20 -0.44 10.06
CA ALA A 202 -15.82 0.56 9.07
C ALA A 202 -15.27 -0.11 7.80
N LEU A 203 -14.48 -1.18 7.96
CA LEU A 203 -13.94 -1.92 6.82
C LEU A 203 -15.03 -2.68 6.06
N GLU A 204 -16.03 -3.25 6.74
CA GLU A 204 -17.20 -3.85 6.08
C GLU A 204 -18.00 -2.80 5.27
N MET A 205 -18.26 -1.63 5.88
CA MET A 205 -18.97 -0.54 5.20
C MET A 205 -18.18 0.01 4.03
N LEU A 206 -16.86 0.20 4.18
CA LEU A 206 -15.97 0.62 3.10
C LEU A 206 -16.01 -0.37 1.94
N SER A 207 -15.92 -1.66 2.24
CA SER A 207 -15.97 -2.71 1.23
C SER A 207 -17.31 -2.74 0.48
N ALA A 208 -18.41 -2.58 1.19
CA ALA A 208 -19.75 -2.49 0.59
C ALA A 208 -19.87 -1.25 -0.34
N ALA A 209 -19.38 -0.09 0.10
CA ALA A 209 -19.38 1.13 -0.72
C ALA A 209 -18.51 0.99 -1.97
N ILE A 210 -17.35 0.34 -1.86
CA ILE A 210 -16.48 0.03 -3.00
C ILE A 210 -17.21 -0.87 -4.00
N ILE A 211 -17.88 -1.91 -3.53
CA ILE A 211 -18.62 -2.85 -4.39
C ILE A 211 -19.78 -2.12 -5.11
N GLU A 212 -20.53 -1.29 -4.39
CA GLU A 212 -21.65 -0.53 -4.94
C GLU A 212 -21.19 0.49 -6.02
N ASP A 213 -20.09 1.20 -5.75
CA ASP A 213 -19.56 2.24 -6.66
C ASP A 213 -18.64 1.68 -7.75
N THR A 214 -18.18 0.42 -7.62
CA THR A 214 -17.34 -0.18 -8.65
C THR A 214 -18.16 -0.35 -9.93
N PRO A 215 -17.79 0.33 -11.06
CA PRO A 215 -18.49 0.14 -12.31
C PRO A 215 -18.45 -1.35 -12.64
N THR A 216 -19.53 -1.86 -13.12
CA THR A 216 -19.52 -3.17 -13.79
C THR A 216 -18.42 -3.08 -14.84
N ALA A 217 -17.32 -3.78 -14.66
CA ALA A 217 -16.18 -3.72 -15.55
C ALA A 217 -16.68 -3.93 -16.97
N THR A 218 -16.26 -3.10 -17.90
CA THR A 218 -16.62 -3.32 -19.30
C THR A 218 -16.17 -4.73 -19.71
N PRO A 219 -16.88 -5.39 -20.63
CA PRO A 219 -16.46 -6.72 -21.10
C PRO A 219 -14.97 -6.77 -21.50
N GLY A 220 -14.43 -5.66 -22.03
CA GLY A 220 -13.02 -5.54 -22.38
C GLY A 220 -12.07 -5.47 -21.17
N GLU A 221 -12.49 -4.85 -20.06
CA GLU A 221 -11.72 -4.80 -18.82
C GLU A 221 -11.75 -6.15 -18.11
N LEU A 222 -12.90 -6.80 -18.03
CA LEU A 222 -13.01 -8.16 -17.49
C LEU A 222 -12.11 -9.14 -18.26
N LEU A 223 -12.13 -9.07 -19.59
CA LEU A 223 -11.28 -9.91 -20.43
C LEU A 223 -9.79 -9.65 -20.17
N ARG A 224 -9.37 -8.38 -20.05
CA ARG A 224 -7.97 -8.04 -19.70
C ARG A 224 -7.54 -8.59 -18.34
N LEU A 225 -8.41 -8.53 -17.35
CA LEU A 225 -8.13 -9.05 -16.01
C LEU A 225 -8.03 -10.58 -16.02
N GLN A 226 -8.92 -11.25 -16.75
CA GLN A 226 -8.86 -12.69 -16.96
C GLN A 226 -7.56 -13.09 -17.70
N ASP A 227 -7.21 -12.36 -18.75
CA ASP A 227 -5.97 -12.59 -19.49
C ASP A 227 -4.73 -12.42 -18.60
N LEU A 228 -4.69 -11.39 -17.75
CA LEU A 228 -3.58 -11.17 -16.81
C LEU A 228 -3.52 -12.26 -15.73
N ALA A 229 -4.66 -12.66 -15.18
CA ALA A 229 -4.74 -13.76 -14.22
C ALA A 229 -4.25 -15.07 -14.85
N HIS A 230 -4.67 -15.34 -16.10
CA HIS A 230 -4.22 -16.51 -16.85
C HIS A 230 -2.71 -16.49 -17.13
N ILE A 231 -2.16 -15.34 -17.52
CA ILE A 231 -0.70 -15.16 -17.71
C ILE A 231 0.05 -15.48 -16.40
N ARG A 232 -0.41 -14.99 -15.25
CA ARG A 232 0.20 -15.27 -13.95
C ARG A 232 0.14 -16.73 -13.60
N GLN A 233 -1.02 -17.36 -13.78
CA GLN A 233 -1.18 -18.79 -13.53
C GLN A 233 -0.21 -19.64 -14.40
N VAL A 234 -0.10 -19.31 -15.68
CA VAL A 234 0.84 -19.99 -16.60
C VAL A 234 2.29 -19.81 -16.12
N ILE A 235 2.66 -18.65 -15.61
CA ILE A 235 3.99 -18.41 -15.04
C ILE A 235 4.18 -19.25 -13.79
N ASP A 236 3.25 -19.24 -12.85
CA ASP A 236 3.35 -19.96 -11.58
C ASP A 236 3.46 -21.48 -11.77
N ASP A 237 2.73 -22.02 -12.72
CA ASP A 237 2.77 -23.45 -13.06
C ASP A 237 4.11 -23.86 -13.68
N ASN A 238 4.82 -22.97 -14.36
CA ASN A 238 6.01 -23.26 -15.13
C ASN A 238 7.29 -22.55 -14.65
N LEU A 239 7.22 -21.75 -13.56
CA LEU A 239 8.37 -20.96 -13.10
C LEU A 239 9.60 -21.80 -12.71
N HIS A 240 9.41 -23.08 -12.38
CA HIS A 240 10.46 -24.03 -12.02
C HIS A 240 11.37 -24.42 -13.21
N ASP A 241 10.90 -24.24 -14.44
CA ASP A 241 11.69 -24.52 -15.64
C ASP A 241 12.62 -23.32 -15.96
N PRO A 242 13.96 -23.49 -15.89
CA PRO A 242 14.91 -22.40 -16.17
C PRO A 242 14.93 -21.98 -17.65
N GLU A 243 14.41 -22.79 -18.57
CA GLU A 243 14.30 -22.47 -19.99
C GLU A 243 12.98 -21.77 -20.35
N PHE A 244 12.01 -21.73 -19.43
CA PHE A 244 10.71 -21.13 -19.67
C PHE A 244 10.83 -19.61 -19.87
N THR A 245 10.37 -19.14 -21.02
CA THR A 245 10.49 -17.76 -21.48
C THR A 245 9.13 -17.07 -21.63
N LEU A 246 9.13 -15.75 -21.82
CA LEU A 246 7.90 -15.01 -22.10
C LEU A 246 7.22 -15.47 -23.42
N THR A 247 7.97 -16.00 -24.36
CA THR A 247 7.43 -16.59 -25.59
C THR A 247 6.63 -17.86 -25.28
N ASP A 248 7.15 -18.68 -24.36
CA ASP A 248 6.47 -19.88 -23.90
C ASP A 248 5.22 -19.54 -23.11
N VAL A 249 5.28 -18.50 -22.26
CA VAL A 249 4.07 -17.93 -21.59
C VAL A 249 3.01 -17.58 -22.63
N ALA A 250 3.37 -16.86 -23.68
CA ALA A 250 2.42 -16.47 -24.73
C ALA A 250 1.83 -17.69 -25.44
N HIS A 251 2.68 -18.70 -25.75
CA HIS A 251 2.26 -19.94 -26.40
C HIS A 251 1.27 -20.74 -25.52
N VAL A 252 1.63 -20.98 -24.27
CA VAL A 252 0.80 -21.74 -23.32
C VAL A 252 -0.52 -21.00 -23.02
N ALA A 253 -0.47 -19.67 -22.87
CA ALA A 253 -1.66 -18.85 -22.66
C ALA A 253 -2.55 -18.69 -23.91
N GLY A 254 -2.14 -19.21 -25.08
CA GLY A 254 -2.88 -19.06 -26.34
C GLY A 254 -2.95 -17.62 -26.87
N MET A 255 -1.95 -16.80 -26.53
CA MET A 255 -1.89 -15.37 -26.85
C MET A 255 -0.72 -15.04 -27.76
N SER A 256 -0.81 -13.90 -28.48
CA SER A 256 0.39 -13.41 -29.16
C SER A 256 1.36 -12.79 -28.13
N LEU A 257 2.67 -12.94 -28.36
CA LEU A 257 3.70 -12.32 -27.52
C LEU A 257 3.49 -10.80 -27.36
N ARG A 258 3.06 -10.13 -28.43
CA ARG A 258 2.74 -8.70 -28.42
C ARG A 258 1.59 -8.37 -27.45
N ASN A 259 0.55 -9.21 -27.39
CA ASN A 259 -0.57 -9.02 -26.47
C ASN A 259 -0.14 -9.22 -25.03
N VAL A 260 0.63 -10.29 -24.74
CA VAL A 260 1.22 -10.52 -23.41
C VAL A 260 2.06 -9.32 -22.99
N GLN A 261 2.96 -8.84 -23.85
CA GLN A 261 3.79 -7.67 -23.55
C GLN A 261 2.97 -6.39 -23.28
N LYS A 262 1.89 -6.18 -24.03
CA LYS A 262 0.99 -5.04 -23.82
C LYS A 262 0.27 -5.13 -22.49
N LEU A 263 -0.28 -6.30 -22.16
CA LEU A 263 -1.00 -6.54 -20.90
C LEU A 263 -0.06 -6.40 -19.70
N VAL A 264 1.13 -6.97 -19.75
CA VAL A 264 2.13 -6.88 -18.66
C VAL A 264 2.54 -5.44 -18.40
N ARG A 265 2.72 -4.61 -19.43
CA ARG A 265 3.04 -3.18 -19.25
C ARG A 265 1.97 -2.41 -18.47
N THR A 266 0.69 -2.83 -18.55
CA THR A 266 -0.39 -2.20 -17.76
C THR A 266 -0.28 -2.48 -16.27
N THR A 267 0.57 -3.42 -15.85
CA THR A 267 0.82 -3.72 -14.43
C THR A 267 2.01 -2.97 -13.84
N GLY A 268 2.62 -2.04 -14.59
CA GLY A 268 3.78 -1.26 -14.14
C GLY A 268 5.11 -2.02 -14.18
N THR A 269 5.11 -3.33 -14.54
CA THR A 269 6.34 -4.12 -14.69
C THR A 269 6.76 -4.27 -16.16
N THR A 270 8.03 -4.59 -16.39
CA THR A 270 8.50 -4.89 -17.74
C THR A 270 8.26 -6.36 -18.06
N PRO A 271 7.99 -6.71 -19.33
CA PRO A 271 7.83 -8.09 -19.73
C PRO A 271 9.02 -8.99 -19.38
N GLY A 272 10.25 -8.44 -19.40
CA GLY A 272 11.45 -9.18 -19.01
C GLY A 272 11.60 -9.38 -17.50
N ALA A 273 11.01 -8.50 -16.69
CA ALA A 273 11.03 -8.59 -15.22
C ALA A 273 9.99 -9.59 -14.70
N LEU A 274 8.82 -9.68 -15.33
CA LEU A 274 7.67 -10.43 -14.84
C LEU A 274 7.99 -11.86 -14.37
N LEU A 275 8.76 -12.61 -15.16
CA LEU A 275 9.12 -14.00 -14.83
C LEU A 275 10.11 -14.07 -13.66
N TYR A 276 11.07 -13.15 -13.61
CA TYR A 276 12.03 -13.09 -12.49
C TYR A 276 11.38 -12.59 -11.21
N ASP A 277 10.41 -11.68 -11.30
CA ASP A 277 9.64 -11.19 -10.17
C ASP A 277 8.86 -12.36 -9.54
N ALA A 278 8.15 -13.15 -10.33
CA ALA A 278 7.44 -14.34 -9.88
C ALA A 278 8.38 -15.38 -9.23
N ARG A 279 9.54 -15.64 -9.84
CA ARG A 279 10.56 -16.55 -9.28
C ARG A 279 11.10 -16.07 -7.93
N VAL A 280 11.35 -14.77 -7.79
CA VAL A 280 11.84 -14.19 -6.53
C VAL A 280 10.76 -14.20 -5.46
N GLU A 281 9.52 -13.87 -5.79
CA GLU A 281 8.41 -13.96 -4.83
C GLU A 281 8.21 -15.40 -4.34
N ARG A 282 8.25 -16.38 -5.23
CA ARG A 282 8.20 -17.78 -4.83
C ARG A 282 9.39 -18.19 -3.96
N ALA A 283 10.58 -17.67 -4.24
CA ALA A 283 11.77 -17.93 -3.44
C ALA A 283 11.65 -17.30 -2.02
N LYS A 284 11.08 -16.10 -1.88
CA LYS A 284 10.80 -15.47 -0.58
C LYS A 284 9.92 -16.39 0.27
N MET A 285 8.83 -16.92 -0.30
CA MET A 285 7.94 -17.85 0.39
C MET A 285 8.67 -19.12 0.87
N LEU A 286 9.53 -19.70 0.02
CA LEU A 286 10.30 -20.89 0.38
C LEU A 286 11.37 -20.62 1.44
N LEU A 287 12.01 -19.44 1.40
CA LEU A 287 13.00 -19.02 2.38
C LEU A 287 12.41 -18.86 3.78
N LEU A 288 11.17 -18.37 3.88
CA LEU A 288 10.46 -18.15 5.14
C LEU A 288 9.86 -19.44 5.70
N ASN A 289 9.31 -20.29 4.82
CA ASN A 289 8.53 -21.44 5.24
C ASN A 289 9.32 -22.76 5.26
N THR A 290 10.60 -22.78 4.83
CA THR A 290 11.41 -23.99 4.79
C THR A 290 12.85 -23.76 5.22
N GLN A 291 13.51 -24.83 5.66
CA GLN A 291 14.96 -24.84 5.92
C GLN A 291 15.77 -25.40 4.74
N ALA A 292 15.17 -25.46 3.55
CA ALA A 292 15.83 -26.00 2.37
C ALA A 292 17.11 -25.18 2.04
N PRO A 293 18.17 -25.83 1.55
CA PRO A 293 19.39 -25.16 1.11
C PRO A 293 19.09 -24.11 0.00
N LEU A 294 19.86 -23.03 -0.04
CA LEU A 294 19.71 -21.99 -1.05
C LEU A 294 19.86 -22.52 -2.48
N THR A 295 20.68 -23.52 -2.66
CA THR A 295 20.83 -24.27 -3.92
C THR A 295 19.52 -24.89 -4.36
N ASP A 296 18.85 -25.59 -3.47
CA ASP A 296 17.62 -26.31 -3.79
C ASP A 296 16.47 -25.33 -4.07
N ILE A 297 16.39 -24.26 -3.27
CA ILE A 297 15.42 -23.17 -3.52
C ILE A 297 15.68 -22.52 -4.87
N SER A 298 16.94 -22.17 -5.19
CA SER A 298 17.24 -21.52 -6.46
C SER A 298 16.86 -22.37 -7.67
N LEU A 299 17.11 -23.67 -7.62
CA LEU A 299 16.73 -24.61 -8.68
C LEU A 299 15.22 -24.79 -8.75
N SER A 300 14.54 -24.94 -7.60
CA SER A 300 13.09 -25.15 -7.55
C SER A 300 12.28 -23.97 -8.09
N VAL A 301 12.84 -22.76 -8.07
CA VAL A 301 12.22 -21.55 -8.63
C VAL A 301 12.78 -21.19 -10.02
N GLY A 302 13.47 -22.10 -10.71
CA GLY A 302 13.85 -21.96 -12.10
C GLY A 302 15.10 -21.11 -12.37
N PHE A 303 16.03 -20.96 -11.42
CA PHE A 303 17.35 -20.42 -11.72
C PHE A 303 18.34 -21.55 -12.04
N ARG A 304 19.21 -21.33 -13.02
CA ARG A 304 20.23 -22.29 -13.42
C ARG A 304 21.39 -22.41 -12.44
N ASP A 305 21.65 -21.34 -11.68
CA ASP A 305 22.70 -21.31 -10.69
C ASP A 305 22.38 -20.33 -9.53
N VAL A 306 22.95 -20.63 -8.37
CA VAL A 306 22.75 -19.87 -7.11
C VAL A 306 23.34 -18.47 -7.18
N SER A 307 24.39 -18.25 -7.97
CA SER A 307 25.04 -16.94 -8.08
C SER A 307 24.15 -15.96 -8.84
N HIS A 308 23.53 -16.41 -9.93
CA HIS A 308 22.53 -15.65 -10.67
C HIS A 308 21.30 -15.38 -9.81
N PHE A 309 20.77 -16.41 -9.15
CA PHE A 309 19.68 -16.29 -8.19
C PHE A 309 19.96 -15.21 -7.14
N SER A 310 21.10 -15.31 -6.44
CA SER A 310 21.46 -14.39 -5.36
C SER A 310 21.59 -12.95 -5.82
N ARG A 311 22.07 -12.72 -7.03
CA ARG A 311 22.20 -11.38 -7.63
C ARG A 311 20.83 -10.78 -7.96
N VAL A 312 19.94 -11.57 -8.61
CA VAL A 312 18.58 -11.13 -8.96
C VAL A 312 17.76 -10.89 -7.69
N PHE A 313 17.82 -11.84 -6.75
CA PHE A 313 17.12 -11.74 -5.47
C PHE A 313 17.54 -10.48 -4.69
N ARG A 314 18.86 -10.21 -4.58
CA ARG A 314 19.34 -9.01 -3.90
C ARG A 314 18.87 -7.73 -4.58
N LYS A 315 18.84 -7.72 -5.90
CA LYS A 315 18.37 -6.56 -6.68
C LYS A 315 16.90 -6.25 -6.41
N GLN A 316 16.06 -7.26 -6.18
CA GLN A 316 14.62 -7.12 -6.00
C GLN A 316 14.21 -7.04 -4.52
N ALA A 317 14.85 -7.80 -3.65
CA ALA A 317 14.52 -7.87 -2.23
C ALA A 317 15.42 -7.01 -1.32
N GLY A 318 16.36 -6.25 -1.90
CA GLY A 318 17.29 -5.39 -1.16
C GLY A 318 18.39 -6.17 -0.39
N ASN A 319 18.12 -7.40 0.03
CA ASN A 319 18.99 -8.24 0.82
C ASN A 319 19.36 -9.55 0.10
N SER A 320 20.49 -10.18 0.51
CA SER A 320 20.80 -11.53 0.02
C SER A 320 19.80 -12.56 0.54
N PRO A 321 19.55 -13.68 -0.19
CA PRO A 321 18.61 -14.72 0.24
C PRO A 321 18.87 -15.23 1.66
N GLY A 322 20.14 -15.43 2.03
CA GLY A 322 20.50 -15.87 3.38
C GLY A 322 20.22 -14.83 4.48
N ARG A 323 20.45 -13.54 4.19
CA ARG A 323 20.06 -12.47 5.12
C ARG A 323 18.55 -12.33 5.23
N TYR A 324 17.83 -12.45 4.13
CA TYR A 324 16.37 -12.40 4.11
C TYR A 324 15.76 -13.48 5.00
N ARG A 325 16.25 -14.72 4.92
CA ARG A 325 15.84 -15.83 5.81
C ARG A 325 16.07 -15.49 7.28
N ASN A 326 17.23 -14.93 7.61
CA ASN A 326 17.61 -14.68 9.00
C ASN A 326 16.95 -13.45 9.61
N SER A 327 16.63 -12.42 8.84
CA SER A 327 16.00 -11.19 9.34
C SER A 327 14.57 -11.43 9.83
N GLU A 328 13.82 -12.26 9.14
CA GLU A 328 12.46 -12.61 9.50
C GLU A 328 12.40 -13.63 10.65
N SER A 329 13.38 -14.53 10.74
CA SER A 329 13.48 -15.45 11.90
C SER A 329 13.78 -14.73 13.21
N ALA A 330 14.35 -13.53 13.15
CA ALA A 330 14.64 -12.70 14.33
C ALA A 330 13.46 -11.81 14.77
N MET A 331 12.48 -11.55 13.89
CA MET A 331 11.26 -10.79 14.21
C MET A 331 10.11 -11.67 14.76
N GLY A 332 10.27 -13.00 14.71
CA GLY A 332 9.28 -13.98 15.18
C GLY A 332 9.60 -14.60 16.53
N GLN A 333 10.61 -14.13 17.25
CA GLN A 333 10.93 -14.50 18.65
C GLN A 333 10.78 -13.28 19.56
#